data_f5afcf04741f6f00d5e1cd885185d31c
#
_entry.id   f5afcf04741f6f00d5e1cd885185d31c
#
_cell.length_a   1.000
_cell.length_b   1.000
_cell.length_c   1.000
_cell.angle_alpha   90.00
_cell.angle_beta   90.00
_cell.angle_gamma   90.00
#
_symmetry.space_group_name_H-M   'P 1'
#
loop_
_entity.id
_entity.type
_entity.pdbx_description
1 polymer ?
#
loop_
_entity_poly.entity_id
_entity_poly.type
_entity_poly.pdbx_seq_one_letter_code
_entity_poly.pdbx_strand_id
1 'polypeptide(L)'
;MGVAPNTSEMLSTIPPRENGGNMDDPSMVEGSTIYFPVLVKGALFSIGDAHAVQGLGEVCGTALEAPMTITYRLRVIKDGAPIKEPQYETDKFYAVTGFGSTIDIATKKAVNYMVDHLTANYDITGEEAYMLCSLV
;
A
#
# COMPACT_ATOMS: atom_id res chain seq x y z
N MET A 1 8.03 -4.21 -1.49
CA MET A 1 8.38 -3.07 -2.37
C MET A 1 8.08 -1.74 -1.70
N GLY A 2 8.81 -0.67 -2.05
CA GLY A 2 8.60 0.64 -1.42
C GLY A 2 9.52 1.72 -1.98
N VAL A 3 9.41 2.91 -1.39
CA VAL A 3 10.28 4.07 -1.67
C VAL A 3 11.10 4.42 -0.43
N ALA A 4 12.07 5.32 -0.54
CA ALA A 4 12.88 5.68 0.62
C ALA A 4 12.06 6.47 1.68
N PRO A 5 12.20 6.14 2.96
CA PRO A 5 11.62 6.91 4.06
C PRO A 5 12.36 8.24 4.24
N ASN A 6 11.67 9.23 4.81
CA ASN A 6 12.25 10.55 5.09
C ASN A 6 12.99 10.55 6.44
N THR A 7 14.07 9.79 6.53
CA THR A 7 14.92 9.73 7.72
C THR A 7 16.34 9.33 7.33
N SER A 8 17.32 9.69 8.16
CA SER A 8 18.69 9.19 8.09
C SER A 8 18.96 8.02 9.05
N GLU A 9 17.97 7.60 9.82
CA GLU A 9 18.09 6.48 10.74
C GLU A 9 18.11 5.14 10.03
N MET A 10 18.79 4.17 10.60
CA MET A 10 18.69 2.77 10.20
C MET A 10 17.37 2.19 10.72
N LEU A 11 16.48 1.84 9.81
CA LEU A 11 15.19 1.25 10.14
C LEU A 11 15.21 -0.27 9.91
N SER A 12 14.52 -1.02 10.78
CA SER A 12 14.21 -2.42 10.48
C SER A 12 13.36 -2.51 9.21
N THR A 13 13.63 -3.47 8.35
CA THR A 13 12.86 -3.70 7.12
C THR A 13 11.64 -4.61 7.34
N ILE A 14 11.53 -5.23 8.53
CA ILE A 14 10.43 -6.15 8.84
C ILE A 14 9.06 -5.45 8.88
N PRO A 15 8.82 -4.39 9.70
CA PRO A 15 7.51 -3.73 9.68
C PRO A 15 7.38 -2.80 8.47
N PRO A 16 6.28 -2.87 7.71
CA PRO A 16 5.99 -1.89 6.69
C PRO A 16 5.69 -0.51 7.33
N ARG A 17 5.84 0.55 6.54
CA ARG A 17 5.63 1.95 6.97
C ARG A 17 4.96 2.74 5.85
N GLU A 18 4.80 4.05 6.07
CA GLU A 18 4.23 4.97 5.09
C GLU A 18 4.95 4.95 3.72
N ASN A 19 6.19 4.52 3.68
CA ASN A 19 6.95 4.38 2.44
C ASN A 19 6.78 3.00 1.76
N GLY A 20 5.94 2.12 2.29
CA GLY A 20 5.82 0.72 1.89
C GLY A 20 6.82 -0.17 2.62
N GLY A 21 7.48 -1.06 1.92
CA GLY A 21 8.44 -2.03 2.44
C GLY A 21 7.88 -3.45 2.42
N ASN A 22 7.95 -4.14 3.53
CA ASN A 22 7.51 -5.51 3.73
C ASN A 22 5.99 -5.58 3.95
N MET A 23 5.21 -5.35 2.90
CA MET A 23 3.74 -5.23 2.99
C MET A 23 3.02 -6.58 3.00
N ASP A 24 3.63 -7.61 2.41
CA ASP A 24 3.17 -9.01 2.40
C ASP A 24 1.70 -9.17 1.99
N ASP A 25 1.30 -8.41 0.99
CA ASP A 25 -0.07 -8.43 0.47
C ASP A 25 -0.16 -9.32 -0.78
N PRO A 26 -0.83 -10.47 -0.70
CA PRO A 26 -0.94 -11.41 -1.81
C PRO A 26 -1.80 -10.90 -2.98
N SER A 27 -2.45 -9.75 -2.83
CA SER A 27 -3.22 -9.12 -3.91
C SER A 27 -2.37 -8.25 -4.84
N MET A 28 -1.11 -7.97 -4.47
CA MET A 28 -0.16 -7.23 -5.31
C MET A 28 0.46 -8.15 -6.37
N VAL A 29 -0.27 -8.43 -7.41
CA VAL A 29 0.06 -9.38 -8.48
C VAL A 29 0.35 -8.68 -9.81
N GLU A 30 0.67 -9.47 -10.84
CA GLU A 30 0.84 -8.96 -12.21
C GLU A 30 -0.39 -8.13 -12.65
N GLY A 31 -0.14 -6.98 -13.26
CA GLY A 31 -1.18 -6.04 -13.70
C GLY A 31 -1.62 -5.03 -12.64
N SER A 32 -1.21 -5.19 -11.38
CA SER A 32 -1.50 -4.21 -10.34
C SER A 32 -0.76 -2.90 -10.55
N THR A 33 -1.40 -1.78 -10.21
CA THR A 33 -0.78 -0.47 -10.08
C THR A 33 -0.67 -0.12 -8.61
N ILE A 34 0.55 0.21 -8.14
CA ILE A 34 0.78 0.53 -6.74
C ILE A 34 1.25 1.97 -6.63
N TYR A 35 0.65 2.71 -5.72
CA TYR A 35 0.91 4.12 -5.45
C TYR A 35 1.70 4.26 -4.16
N PHE A 36 2.78 5.04 -4.20
CA PHE A 36 3.59 5.35 -3.02
C PHE A 36 3.65 6.85 -2.79
N PRO A 37 3.62 7.33 -1.54
CA PRO A 37 3.94 8.71 -1.24
C PRO A 37 5.43 8.96 -1.51
N VAL A 38 5.75 10.03 -2.26
CA VAL A 38 7.15 10.41 -2.50
C VAL A 38 7.64 11.27 -1.34
N LEU A 39 8.39 10.67 -0.43
CA LEU A 39 8.84 11.30 0.81
C LEU A 39 10.18 12.03 0.67
N VAL A 40 11.01 11.61 -0.30
CA VAL A 40 12.32 12.21 -0.56
C VAL A 40 12.55 12.43 -2.04
N LYS A 41 13.48 13.31 -2.39
CA LYS A 41 13.87 13.57 -3.78
C LYS A 41 14.34 12.28 -4.46
N GLY A 42 13.76 11.98 -5.61
CA GLY A 42 14.08 10.79 -6.40
C GLY A 42 13.31 9.53 -5.99
N ALA A 43 12.49 9.57 -4.95
CA ALA A 43 11.71 8.46 -4.39
C ALA A 43 12.55 7.21 -4.00
N LEU A 44 13.58 6.85 -4.76
CA LEU A 44 14.48 5.69 -4.54
C LEU A 44 13.70 4.37 -4.36
N PHE A 45 12.91 4.04 -5.37
CA PHE A 45 12.09 2.83 -5.39
C PHE A 45 12.94 1.57 -5.31
N SER A 46 12.48 0.60 -4.53
CA SER A 46 13.05 -0.74 -4.41
C SER A 46 11.96 -1.80 -4.46
N ILE A 47 12.26 -2.94 -5.03
CA ILE A 47 11.39 -4.10 -5.11
C ILE A 47 12.20 -5.38 -4.92
N GLY A 48 11.64 -6.34 -4.22
CA GLY A 48 12.23 -7.65 -3.98
C GLY A 48 11.22 -8.54 -3.28
N ASP A 49 11.68 -9.69 -2.82
CA ASP A 49 10.89 -10.63 -2.03
C ASP A 49 9.66 -11.14 -2.80
N ALA A 50 9.95 -11.91 -3.84
CA ALA A 50 8.91 -12.41 -4.73
C ALA A 50 8.40 -13.78 -4.28
N HIS A 51 7.11 -13.95 -4.21
CA HIS A 51 6.43 -15.16 -3.75
C HIS A 51 5.66 -15.85 -4.87
N ALA A 52 5.82 -17.16 -4.99
CA ALA A 52 5.00 -17.96 -5.91
C ALA A 52 3.58 -18.15 -5.35
N VAL A 53 3.44 -18.26 -4.03
CA VAL A 53 2.17 -18.35 -3.31
C VAL A 53 2.32 -17.74 -1.92
N GLN A 54 1.33 -16.96 -1.51
CA GLN A 54 1.22 -16.42 -0.15
C GLN A 54 -0.23 -16.46 0.31
N GLY A 55 -0.47 -16.86 1.55
CA GLY A 55 -1.76 -16.72 2.22
C GLY A 55 -1.94 -15.35 2.84
N LEU A 56 -3.17 -14.96 3.15
CA LEU A 56 -3.46 -13.70 3.85
C LEU A 56 -2.76 -13.68 5.21
N GLY A 57 -2.01 -12.59 5.45
CA GLY A 57 -1.33 -12.31 6.70
C GLY A 57 -0.01 -13.05 6.88
N GLU A 58 0.43 -13.89 5.92
CA GLU A 58 1.72 -14.61 5.97
C GLU A 58 2.06 -15.13 7.38
N VAL A 59 1.14 -15.88 7.96
CA VAL A 59 0.99 -16.11 9.42
C VAL A 59 2.25 -16.64 10.11
N CYS A 60 3.08 -17.42 9.41
CA CYS A 60 4.34 -17.92 9.97
C CYS A 60 5.57 -17.09 9.56
N GLY A 61 5.38 -15.97 8.84
CA GLY A 61 6.47 -15.11 8.39
C GLY A 61 7.27 -15.66 7.21
N THR A 62 6.68 -16.55 6.40
CA THR A 62 7.22 -17.01 5.13
C THR A 62 6.12 -17.42 4.17
N ALA A 63 6.33 -17.17 2.90
CA ALA A 63 5.50 -17.63 1.80
C ALA A 63 6.21 -18.77 1.04
N LEU A 64 5.75 -19.11 -0.15
CA LEU A 64 6.53 -19.93 -1.07
C LEU A 64 7.48 -19.02 -1.85
N GLU A 65 8.67 -18.86 -1.30
CA GLU A 65 9.72 -18.00 -1.83
C GLU A 65 10.19 -18.49 -3.20
N ALA A 66 10.30 -17.59 -4.16
CA ALA A 66 10.71 -17.95 -5.52
C ALA A 66 11.51 -16.83 -6.19
N PRO A 67 12.57 -17.16 -6.95
CA PRO A 67 13.25 -16.19 -7.79
C PRO A 67 12.35 -15.78 -8.95
N MET A 68 12.21 -14.47 -9.19
CA MET A 68 11.38 -13.95 -10.27
C MET A 68 12.11 -12.84 -11.03
N THR A 69 11.77 -12.71 -12.31
CA THR A 69 12.09 -11.52 -13.09
C THR A 69 10.86 -10.62 -13.11
N ILE A 70 11.01 -9.41 -12.57
CA ILE A 70 9.92 -8.45 -12.45
C ILE A 70 10.12 -7.33 -13.46
N THR A 71 9.13 -7.10 -14.32
CA THR A 71 9.07 -5.95 -15.21
C THR A 71 8.08 -4.93 -14.63
N TYR A 72 8.54 -3.71 -14.42
CA TYR A 72 7.71 -2.64 -13.86
C TYR A 72 7.88 -1.33 -14.62
N ARG A 73 6.89 -0.45 -14.50
CA ARG A 73 6.93 0.91 -15.03
C ARG A 73 6.75 1.90 -13.89
N LEU A 74 7.64 2.88 -13.81
CA LEU A 74 7.52 3.99 -12.85
C LEU A 74 6.95 5.22 -13.54
N ARG A 75 6.06 5.92 -12.84
CA ARG A 75 5.49 7.20 -13.24
C ARG A 75 5.33 8.09 -12.02
N VAL A 76 5.65 9.37 -12.16
CA VAL A 76 5.40 10.38 -11.12
C VAL A 76 4.06 11.05 -11.40
N ILE A 77 3.16 11.03 -10.44
CA ILE A 77 1.89 11.77 -10.45
C ILE A 77 2.13 13.07 -9.68
N LYS A 78 1.91 14.22 -10.35
CA LYS A 78 2.16 15.54 -9.76
C LYS A 78 0.88 16.24 -9.31
N ASP A 79 -0.24 15.91 -9.94
CA ASP A 79 -1.51 16.63 -9.81
C ASP A 79 -2.59 15.78 -9.12
N GLY A 80 -2.19 14.87 -8.24
CA GLY A 80 -3.10 14.02 -7.45
C GLY A 80 -3.25 14.48 -6.01
N ALA A 81 -4.33 14.05 -5.35
CA ALA A 81 -4.45 14.17 -3.90
C ALA A 81 -3.29 13.40 -3.24
N PRO A 82 -2.59 13.99 -2.25
CA PRO A 82 -1.47 13.32 -1.59
C PRO A 82 -1.98 12.11 -0.79
N ILE A 83 -1.38 10.96 -1.03
CA ILE A 83 -1.61 9.75 -0.22
C ILE A 83 -0.64 9.71 0.95
N LYS A 84 -1.05 9.12 2.07
CA LYS A 84 -0.27 9.06 3.30
C LYS A 84 0.50 7.76 3.47
N GLU A 85 -0.09 6.67 2.97
CA GLU A 85 0.48 5.32 2.98
C GLU A 85 0.19 4.68 1.61
N PRO A 86 0.86 3.59 1.22
CA PRO A 86 0.65 2.95 -0.07
C PRO A 86 -0.81 2.61 -0.35
N GLN A 87 -1.19 2.74 -1.59
CA GLN A 87 -2.49 2.33 -2.11
C GLN A 87 -2.26 1.54 -3.39
N TYR A 88 -3.20 0.72 -3.79
CA TYR A 88 -3.05 -0.01 -5.05
C TYR A 88 -4.40 -0.32 -5.68
N GLU A 89 -4.35 -0.59 -6.98
CA GLU A 89 -5.50 -1.06 -7.74
C GLU A 89 -5.15 -2.31 -8.55
N THR A 90 -6.14 -3.14 -8.72
CA THR A 90 -6.13 -4.32 -9.58
C THR A 90 -7.23 -4.16 -10.63
N ASP A 91 -7.44 -5.16 -11.45
CA ASP A 91 -8.58 -5.23 -12.36
C ASP A 91 -9.95 -5.39 -11.65
N LYS A 92 -9.95 -5.64 -10.35
CA LYS A 92 -11.15 -5.97 -9.56
C LYS A 92 -11.51 -4.96 -8.51
N PHE A 93 -10.53 -4.29 -7.90
CA PHE A 93 -10.76 -3.39 -6.79
C PHE A 93 -9.64 -2.36 -6.60
N TYR A 94 -9.94 -1.31 -5.88
CA TYR A 94 -8.98 -0.37 -5.33
C TYR A 94 -8.81 -0.63 -3.82
N ALA A 95 -7.58 -0.59 -3.35
CA ALA A 95 -7.25 -0.84 -1.95
C ALA A 95 -6.38 0.28 -1.35
N VAL A 96 -6.58 0.53 -0.10
CA VAL A 96 -5.73 1.40 0.73
C VAL A 96 -5.06 0.56 1.82
N THR A 97 -3.85 0.90 2.18
CA THR A 97 -3.18 0.27 3.32
C THR A 97 -3.30 1.13 4.56
N GLY A 98 -3.18 0.49 5.72
CA GLY A 98 -3.08 1.17 7.01
C GLY A 98 -2.08 0.43 7.89
N PHE A 99 -0.97 1.07 8.23
CA PHE A 99 0.05 0.50 9.10
C PHE A 99 -0.05 1.05 10.52
N GLY A 100 0.07 0.20 11.51
CA GLY A 100 -0.01 0.60 12.91
C GLY A 100 0.63 -0.41 13.85
N SER A 101 0.91 0.02 15.07
CA SER A 101 1.45 -0.84 16.13
C SER A 101 0.43 -1.86 16.65
N THR A 102 -0.84 -1.69 16.31
CA THR A 102 -1.94 -2.62 16.61
C THR A 102 -2.89 -2.69 15.42
N ILE A 103 -3.65 -3.79 15.32
CA ILE A 103 -4.68 -3.98 14.29
C ILE A 103 -5.74 -2.87 14.37
N ASP A 104 -6.13 -2.44 15.57
CA ASP A 104 -7.12 -1.37 15.75
C ASP A 104 -6.64 -0.04 15.13
N ILE A 105 -5.38 0.33 15.36
CA ILE A 105 -4.78 1.53 14.76
C ILE A 105 -4.71 1.41 13.24
N ALA A 106 -4.23 0.27 12.74
CA ALA A 106 -4.12 0.01 11.31
C ALA A 106 -5.48 0.07 10.60
N THR A 107 -6.49 -0.60 11.17
CA THR A 107 -7.86 -0.62 10.64
C THR A 107 -8.47 0.79 10.60
N LYS A 108 -8.35 1.57 11.67
CA LYS A 108 -8.86 2.95 11.70
C LYS A 108 -8.20 3.83 10.62
N LYS A 109 -6.90 3.69 10.41
CA LYS A 109 -6.20 4.39 9.35
C LYS A 109 -6.71 3.97 7.97
N ALA A 110 -6.80 2.67 7.69
CA ALA A 110 -7.26 2.16 6.41
C ALA A 110 -8.67 2.67 6.08
N VAL A 111 -9.61 2.59 7.03
CA VAL A 111 -10.96 3.13 6.83
C VAL A 111 -10.95 4.64 6.55
N ASN A 112 -10.19 5.42 7.32
CA ASN A 112 -10.09 6.86 7.08
C ASN A 112 -9.48 7.17 5.70
N TYR A 113 -8.45 6.44 5.27
CA TYR A 113 -7.84 6.65 3.96
C TYR A 113 -8.76 6.23 2.81
N MET A 114 -9.61 5.22 3.03
CA MET A 114 -10.63 4.87 2.04
C MET A 114 -11.71 5.96 1.96
N VAL A 115 -12.14 6.53 3.09
CA VAL A 115 -13.06 7.68 3.10
C VAL A 115 -12.42 8.88 2.38
N ASP A 116 -11.17 9.20 2.68
CA ASP A 116 -10.41 10.26 1.98
C ASP A 116 -10.35 10.01 0.46
N HIS A 117 -10.08 8.76 0.05
CA HIS A 117 -10.03 8.38 -1.37
C HIS A 117 -11.40 8.52 -2.05
N LEU A 118 -12.46 8.02 -1.42
CA LEU A 118 -13.82 8.06 -1.98
C LEU A 118 -14.32 9.49 -2.13
N THR A 119 -14.15 10.33 -1.11
CA THR A 119 -14.57 11.73 -1.16
C THR A 119 -13.75 12.60 -2.12
N ALA A 120 -12.48 12.24 -2.35
CA ALA A 120 -11.64 12.94 -3.31
C ALA A 120 -11.92 12.60 -4.78
N ASN A 121 -12.49 11.42 -5.05
CA ASN A 121 -12.69 10.92 -6.41
C ASN A 121 -14.15 10.81 -6.83
N TYR A 122 -15.09 10.89 -5.89
CA TYR A 122 -16.52 10.76 -6.15
C TYR A 122 -17.28 11.91 -5.45
N ASP A 123 -18.39 12.32 -6.01
CA ASP A 123 -19.25 13.36 -5.46
C ASP A 123 -20.16 12.79 -4.35
N ILE A 124 -19.53 12.41 -3.23
CA ILE A 124 -20.18 11.86 -2.04
C ILE A 124 -19.63 12.50 -0.76
N THR A 125 -20.44 12.51 0.28
CA THR A 125 -20.05 13.00 1.62
C THR A 125 -19.17 11.99 2.35
N GLY A 126 -18.49 12.44 3.42
CA GLY A 126 -17.71 11.54 4.28
C GLY A 126 -18.55 10.46 4.96
N GLU A 127 -19.79 10.80 5.34
CA GLU A 127 -20.76 9.87 5.92
C GLU A 127 -21.15 8.77 4.93
N GLU A 128 -21.44 9.15 3.68
CA GLU A 128 -21.77 8.20 2.62
C GLU A 128 -20.57 7.31 2.28
N ALA A 129 -19.38 7.88 2.17
CA ALA A 129 -18.14 7.12 1.98
C ALA A 129 -17.90 6.11 3.11
N TYR A 130 -18.11 6.52 4.37
CA TYR A 130 -17.97 5.65 5.51
C TYR A 130 -19.02 4.52 5.52
N MET A 131 -20.26 4.81 5.13
CA MET A 131 -21.28 3.78 4.95
C MET A 131 -20.91 2.76 3.88
N LEU A 132 -20.34 3.22 2.74
CA LEU A 132 -19.86 2.33 1.69
C LEU A 132 -18.80 1.34 2.21
N CYS A 133 -17.89 1.75 3.09
CA CYS A 133 -16.91 0.85 3.71
C CYS A 133 -17.53 -0.30 4.52
N SER A 134 -18.83 -0.26 4.79
CA SER A 134 -19.56 -1.34 5.47
C SER A 134 -20.32 -2.26 4.51
N LEU A 135 -20.42 -1.89 3.24
CA LEU A 135 -21.25 -2.58 2.24
C LEU A 135 -20.42 -3.40 1.24
N VAL A 136 -19.14 -3.12 1.15
CA VAL A 136 -18.20 -3.73 0.18
C VAL A 136 -16.96 -4.28 0.88
#